data_bbd5b27ebaa9c0ab4b6fa9a96d26d9fa
#
_entry.id   bbd5b27ebaa9c0ab4b6fa9a96d26d9fa
#
_cell.length_a   1.000
_cell.length_b   1.000
_cell.length_c   1.000
_cell.angle_alpha   90.00
_cell.angle_beta   90.00
_cell.angle_gamma   90.00
#
_symmetry.space_group_name_H-M   'P 1'
#
loop_
_entity.id
_entity.type
_entity.pdbx_description
1 polymer ?
#
loop_
_entity_poly.entity_id
_entity_poly.type
_entity_poly.pdbx_seq_one_letter_code
_entity_poly.pdbx_strand_id
1 'polypeptide(L)'
;MVFASADVGFKQDVPEVQNTFLEDPVMISVLERLLPSKICEWANTEGAALTERMEADQPKLRQYDSWCRRVDELLVTDAWKKQKEIAAREGVVAIAYERKYGEYSRIYQMAKLMLWTSGAGLYSCPIAMTDGCARVIEVSGTQEMKDQVYTRLTSRDPKVFITSGQWMTERPGGSDVGRTETQAVWNEDLKSWSISGFKWFSSATDADVTMLLARTHDPASGSMREGSKGLSLYLANVRDEQGKLNGVRIHRLKDKVGTKALPTAELELNNMVAQQVGANYRGVKNISDILNITRVYCGMGCTAAMQRFVLGAKEYARRREVFGNLLKNQPLHLATLASMELQYRASSQFTFFCVAMLGRIESLDNNLPQVKDHDIPLLRLLTPILKVWSAKHAFAMSQEAMEAFGGQGYMEETGLGRAMRDVLVNTIWEGTTNVLSLDVLRVMAETGGDALELFNKTVRGIIAPLKAPEWAKSAKSLEECLVQISSHFNKYATLETRTLLEASARGLTFAMADTIAGALMCQHAAWSAAKARTSASNSIAATEANVDRISAGRWCEGLDRKIAFQITALGSENKYEEDKQMLFGLADARTLHTSPASSSVPSAGINARL
;
A
#
# COMPACT_ATOMS: atom_id res chain seq x y z
N MET A 1 7.91 39.41 -38.64
CA MET A 1 8.02 38.64 -37.40
C MET A 1 6.63 38.58 -36.78
N VAL A 2 6.07 37.40 -36.60
CA VAL A 2 4.82 37.25 -35.84
C VAL A 2 5.23 37.21 -34.38
N PHE A 3 4.79 38.15 -33.59
CA PHE A 3 5.02 38.14 -32.12
C PHE A 3 4.22 37.01 -31.48
N ALA A 4 4.78 36.35 -30.45
CA ALA A 4 4.04 35.43 -29.64
C ALA A 4 2.88 36.17 -28.96
N SER A 5 1.70 35.57 -28.94
CA SER A 5 0.50 36.15 -28.33
C SER A 5 -0.08 35.15 -27.34
N ALA A 6 -0.88 35.65 -26.39
CA ALA A 6 -1.59 34.80 -25.42
C ALA A 6 -2.65 33.90 -26.07
N ASP A 7 -3.06 34.19 -27.30
CA ASP A 7 -4.05 33.41 -28.04
C ASP A 7 -3.44 32.13 -28.67
N VAL A 8 -2.12 32.01 -28.64
CA VAL A 8 -1.38 30.87 -29.18
C VAL A 8 -0.77 30.10 -28.03
N GLY A 9 -1.21 28.88 -27.80
CA GLY A 9 -0.66 27.98 -26.78
C GLY A 9 0.76 27.50 -27.06
N PHE A 10 1.24 26.49 -26.39
CA PHE A 10 2.54 25.89 -26.67
C PHE A 10 2.60 25.35 -28.09
N LYS A 11 3.77 25.48 -28.74
CA LYS A 11 4.03 24.95 -30.09
C LYS A 11 4.20 23.43 -30.12
N GLN A 12 3.53 22.72 -29.24
CA GLN A 12 3.55 21.26 -29.16
C GLN A 12 2.17 20.76 -28.78
N ASP A 13 1.84 19.54 -29.21
CA ASP A 13 0.61 18.90 -28.81
C ASP A 13 0.63 18.58 -27.31
N VAL A 14 -0.54 18.65 -26.68
CA VAL A 14 -0.71 18.23 -25.29
C VAL A 14 -0.37 16.75 -25.15
N PRO A 15 0.46 16.34 -24.17
CA PRO A 15 0.69 14.92 -23.92
C PRO A 15 -0.60 14.26 -23.45
N GLU A 16 -1.13 13.35 -24.25
CA GLU A 16 -2.36 12.63 -23.98
C GLU A 16 -2.07 11.14 -23.80
N VAL A 17 -2.29 10.63 -22.60
CA VAL A 17 -2.44 9.19 -22.35
C VAL A 17 -3.95 8.90 -22.43
N GLN A 18 -4.40 8.40 -23.58
CA GLN A 18 -5.83 8.18 -23.84
C GLN A 18 -6.35 6.93 -23.11
N ASN A 19 -5.54 5.88 -23.07
CA ASN A 19 -5.91 4.62 -22.44
C ASN A 19 -4.72 4.01 -21.71
N THR A 20 -4.72 4.12 -20.39
CA THR A 20 -3.63 3.64 -19.53
C THR A 20 -3.44 2.11 -19.58
N PHE A 21 -4.42 1.35 -20.06
CA PHE A 21 -4.27 -0.08 -20.29
C PHE A 21 -3.63 -0.38 -21.67
N LEU A 22 -4.24 0.11 -22.75
CA LEU A 22 -3.77 -0.19 -24.11
C LEU A 22 -2.38 0.39 -24.42
N GLU A 23 -2.02 1.47 -23.75
CA GLU A 23 -0.71 2.13 -23.89
C GLU A 23 0.35 1.56 -22.95
N ASP A 24 0.00 0.58 -22.11
CA ASP A 24 0.91 -0.04 -21.15
C ASP A 24 1.25 -1.50 -21.49
N PRO A 25 2.32 -1.72 -22.27
CA PRO A 25 2.75 -3.08 -22.59
C PRO A 25 3.23 -3.88 -21.37
N VAL A 26 3.63 -3.22 -20.28
CA VAL A 26 4.08 -3.89 -19.06
C VAL A 26 2.90 -4.57 -18.37
N MET A 27 1.82 -3.82 -18.15
CA MET A 27 0.61 -4.35 -17.52
C MET A 27 -0.01 -5.46 -18.37
N ILE A 28 -0.14 -5.26 -19.68
CA ILE A 28 -0.64 -6.28 -20.61
C ILE A 28 0.17 -7.57 -20.49
N SER A 29 1.49 -7.48 -20.61
CA SER A 29 2.39 -8.63 -20.57
C SER A 29 2.37 -9.37 -19.23
N VAL A 30 2.29 -8.65 -18.10
CA VAL A 30 2.16 -9.24 -16.77
C VAL A 30 0.85 -10.03 -16.64
N LEU A 31 -0.26 -9.46 -17.08
CA LEU A 31 -1.57 -10.11 -17.02
C LEU A 31 -1.66 -11.33 -17.95
N GLU A 32 -1.11 -11.26 -19.16
CA GLU A 32 -1.02 -12.40 -20.07
C GLU A 32 -0.25 -13.60 -19.48
N ARG A 33 0.80 -13.31 -18.68
CA ARG A 33 1.55 -14.36 -17.99
C ARG A 33 0.79 -14.97 -16.82
N LEU A 34 0.02 -14.19 -16.09
CA LEU A 34 -0.60 -14.60 -14.82
C LEU A 34 -2.03 -15.11 -14.98
N LEU A 35 -2.75 -14.71 -16.03
CA LEU A 35 -4.14 -15.04 -16.23
C LEU A 35 -4.35 -16.02 -17.39
N PRO A 36 -5.32 -16.96 -17.28
CA PRO A 36 -5.82 -17.70 -18.43
C PRO A 36 -6.33 -16.75 -19.53
N SER A 37 -6.07 -17.09 -20.81
CA SER A 37 -6.39 -16.23 -21.97
C SER A 37 -7.84 -15.73 -22.01
N LYS A 38 -8.80 -16.57 -21.63
CA LYS A 38 -10.23 -16.20 -21.55
C LYS A 38 -10.53 -15.08 -20.56
N ILE A 39 -9.68 -14.89 -19.54
CA ILE A 39 -9.85 -13.83 -18.56
C ILE A 39 -9.17 -12.53 -19.05
N CYS A 40 -8.14 -12.62 -19.87
CA CYS A 40 -7.48 -11.44 -20.45
C CYS A 40 -8.33 -10.69 -21.47
N GLU A 41 -9.31 -11.34 -22.12
CA GLU A 41 -10.16 -10.72 -23.16
C GLU A 41 -10.99 -9.52 -22.65
N TRP A 42 -11.34 -9.48 -21.36
CA TRP A 42 -12.08 -8.36 -20.77
C TRP A 42 -11.28 -7.04 -20.78
N ALA A 43 -9.97 -7.12 -20.64
CA ALA A 43 -9.10 -5.97 -20.54
C ALA A 43 -9.18 -5.08 -21.78
N ASN A 44 -9.41 -5.67 -22.95
CA ASN A 44 -9.59 -4.95 -24.21
C ASN A 44 -10.96 -4.26 -24.33
N THR A 45 -11.95 -4.68 -23.56
CA THR A 45 -13.33 -4.16 -23.64
C THR A 45 -13.70 -3.25 -22.49
N GLU A 46 -13.42 -3.65 -21.24
CA GLU A 46 -13.83 -2.93 -20.03
C GLU A 46 -12.73 -2.00 -19.47
N GLY A 47 -11.46 -2.35 -19.67
CA GLY A 47 -10.33 -1.56 -19.15
C GLY A 47 -10.29 -0.13 -19.69
N ALA A 48 -10.74 0.08 -20.94
CA ALA A 48 -10.81 1.39 -21.57
C ALA A 48 -11.80 2.35 -20.91
N ALA A 49 -12.88 1.84 -20.30
CA ALA A 49 -13.94 2.67 -19.72
C ALA A 49 -13.59 3.25 -18.33
N LEU A 50 -12.56 2.72 -17.66
CA LEU A 50 -12.17 3.12 -16.30
C LEU A 50 -11.20 4.30 -16.23
N THR A 51 -10.80 4.85 -17.35
CA THR A 51 -9.78 5.91 -17.42
C THR A 51 -10.32 7.33 -17.26
N GLU A 52 -11.64 7.51 -17.12
CA GLU A 52 -12.25 8.83 -16.96
C GLU A 52 -11.77 9.50 -15.66
N ARG A 53 -11.10 10.63 -15.82
CA ARG A 53 -10.53 11.39 -14.72
C ARG A 53 -11.59 12.30 -14.10
N MET A 54 -11.86 12.11 -12.82
CA MET A 54 -12.73 12.99 -12.05
C MET A 54 -11.93 13.76 -11.00
N GLU A 55 -11.95 15.07 -11.08
CA GLU A 55 -11.35 15.94 -10.07
C GLU A 55 -12.32 16.10 -8.91
N ALA A 56 -11.89 15.72 -7.71
CA ALA A 56 -12.66 15.90 -6.50
C ALA A 56 -12.05 17.03 -5.66
N ASP A 57 -12.87 18.04 -5.35
CA ASP A 57 -12.54 19.09 -4.39
C ASP A 57 -12.50 18.56 -2.95
N GLN A 58 -12.02 19.41 -2.05
CA GLN A 58 -11.93 19.08 -0.64
C GLN A 58 -13.33 19.00 0.01
N PRO A 59 -13.55 18.03 0.92
CA PRO A 59 -14.76 17.99 1.72
C PRO A 59 -14.83 19.18 2.68
N LYS A 60 -16.06 19.59 3.04
CA LYS A 60 -16.33 20.65 4.02
C LYS A 60 -17.13 20.10 5.18
N LEU A 61 -16.91 20.65 6.37
CA LEU A 61 -17.65 20.31 7.58
C LEU A 61 -18.48 21.49 8.03
N ARG A 62 -19.81 21.31 8.11
CA ARG A 62 -20.72 22.23 8.78
C ARG A 62 -21.06 21.68 10.15
N GLN A 63 -20.43 22.21 11.20
CA GLN A 63 -20.61 21.70 12.56
C GLN A 63 -21.93 22.15 13.21
N TYR A 64 -22.39 23.37 12.90
CA TYR A 64 -23.56 23.95 13.50
C TYR A 64 -24.52 24.47 12.43
N ASP A 65 -25.84 24.42 12.72
CA ASP A 65 -26.85 25.09 11.94
C ASP A 65 -26.94 26.60 12.30
N SER A 66 -27.84 27.34 11.65
CA SER A 66 -28.06 28.77 11.89
C SER A 66 -28.56 29.11 13.31
N TRP A 67 -28.99 28.10 14.06
CA TRP A 67 -29.47 28.23 15.43
C TRP A 67 -28.48 27.69 16.46
N CYS A 68 -27.20 27.53 16.10
CA CYS A 68 -26.13 26.97 16.93
C CYS A 68 -26.40 25.56 17.44
N ARG A 69 -27.28 24.79 16.79
CA ARG A 69 -27.42 23.35 17.09
C ARG A 69 -26.35 22.57 16.33
N ARG A 70 -25.70 21.66 17.02
CA ARG A 70 -24.66 20.85 16.42
C ARG A 70 -25.26 19.84 15.44
N VAL A 71 -24.80 19.85 14.20
CA VAL A 71 -25.26 18.97 13.10
C VAL A 71 -24.17 18.07 12.55
N ASP A 72 -22.91 18.49 12.63
CA ASP A 72 -21.73 17.77 12.11
C ASP A 72 -21.97 17.20 10.70
N GLU A 73 -22.47 18.05 9.81
CA GLU A 73 -22.76 17.67 8.42
C GLU A 73 -21.48 17.70 7.59
N LEU A 74 -21.11 16.54 7.07
CA LEU A 74 -19.96 16.37 6.17
C LEU A 74 -20.43 16.50 4.71
N LEU A 75 -19.95 17.54 4.04
CA LEU A 75 -20.25 17.82 2.64
C LEU A 75 -19.09 17.31 1.77
N VAL A 76 -19.34 16.25 1.03
CA VAL A 76 -18.42 15.72 0.01
C VAL A 76 -18.89 16.14 -1.38
N THR A 77 -17.97 16.20 -2.35
CA THR A 77 -18.26 16.62 -3.71
C THR A 77 -19.06 15.57 -4.48
N ASP A 78 -19.73 15.98 -5.55
CA ASP A 78 -20.47 15.05 -6.42
C ASP A 78 -19.51 14.10 -7.15
N ALA A 79 -18.30 14.56 -7.51
CA ALA A 79 -17.26 13.71 -8.04
C ALA A 79 -16.90 12.56 -7.06
N TRP A 80 -16.78 12.85 -5.76
CA TRP A 80 -16.52 11.84 -4.72
C TRP A 80 -17.66 10.83 -4.62
N LYS A 81 -18.93 11.29 -4.62
CA LYS A 81 -20.10 10.41 -4.61
C LYS A 81 -20.15 9.52 -5.85
N LYS A 82 -19.82 10.09 -7.01
CA LYS A 82 -19.77 9.35 -8.28
C LYS A 82 -18.76 8.22 -8.29
N GLN A 83 -17.62 8.38 -7.61
CA GLN A 83 -16.63 7.32 -7.47
C GLN A 83 -17.17 6.12 -6.67
N LYS A 84 -18.04 6.34 -5.67
CA LYS A 84 -18.74 5.25 -4.95
C LYS A 84 -19.61 4.44 -5.92
N GLU A 85 -20.37 5.12 -6.78
CA GLU A 85 -21.24 4.45 -7.75
C GLU A 85 -20.44 3.66 -8.79
N ILE A 86 -19.33 4.23 -9.29
CA ILE A 86 -18.43 3.56 -10.24
C ILE A 86 -17.83 2.31 -9.59
N ALA A 87 -17.30 2.42 -8.37
CA ALA A 87 -16.71 1.31 -7.65
C ALA A 87 -17.69 0.14 -7.46
N ALA A 88 -18.95 0.44 -7.17
CA ALA A 88 -20.01 -0.56 -7.06
C ALA A 88 -20.29 -1.24 -8.41
N ARG A 89 -20.65 -0.48 -9.45
CA ARG A 89 -20.98 -1.02 -10.77
C ARG A 89 -19.86 -1.87 -11.37
N GLU A 90 -18.64 -1.37 -11.27
CA GLU A 90 -17.44 -2.05 -11.76
C GLU A 90 -16.99 -3.23 -10.88
N GLY A 91 -17.64 -3.39 -9.72
CA GLY A 91 -17.37 -4.50 -8.81
C GLY A 91 -15.97 -4.47 -8.22
N VAL A 92 -15.41 -3.27 -7.97
CA VAL A 92 -14.02 -3.13 -7.51
C VAL A 92 -13.75 -3.86 -6.20
N VAL A 93 -14.79 -4.05 -5.35
CA VAL A 93 -14.73 -4.95 -4.20
C VAL A 93 -15.33 -6.32 -4.54
N ALA A 94 -16.49 -6.35 -5.18
CA ALA A 94 -17.29 -7.56 -5.43
C ALA A 94 -16.51 -8.68 -6.12
N ILE A 95 -15.68 -8.36 -7.12
CA ILE A 95 -14.93 -9.34 -7.94
C ILE A 95 -14.15 -10.35 -7.08
N ALA A 96 -13.52 -9.90 -6.00
CA ALA A 96 -12.75 -10.76 -5.12
C ALA A 96 -13.61 -11.79 -4.38
N TYR A 97 -14.85 -11.40 -4.05
CA TYR A 97 -15.76 -12.18 -3.22
C TYR A 97 -16.75 -13.02 -4.03
N GLU A 98 -17.05 -12.61 -5.25
CA GLU A 98 -17.78 -13.44 -6.23
C GLU A 98 -16.99 -14.69 -6.62
N ARG A 99 -15.66 -14.61 -6.57
CA ARG A 99 -14.72 -15.71 -6.93
C ARG A 99 -15.04 -16.39 -8.25
N LYS A 100 -15.63 -15.65 -9.20
CA LYS A 100 -16.01 -16.16 -10.52
C LYS A 100 -14.82 -16.78 -11.29
N TYR A 101 -13.62 -16.28 -11.02
CA TYR A 101 -12.38 -16.72 -11.65
C TYR A 101 -11.47 -17.52 -10.69
N GLY A 102 -12.00 -18.04 -9.58
CA GLY A 102 -11.25 -18.77 -8.58
C GLY A 102 -10.05 -17.95 -8.05
N GLU A 103 -8.88 -18.56 -8.00
CA GLU A 103 -7.63 -17.94 -7.53
C GLU A 103 -7.20 -16.70 -8.35
N TYR A 104 -7.68 -16.54 -9.57
CA TYR A 104 -7.39 -15.39 -10.44
C TYR A 104 -8.27 -14.16 -10.15
N SER A 105 -9.32 -14.30 -9.32
CA SER A 105 -10.26 -13.20 -9.05
C SER A 105 -9.56 -11.97 -8.44
N ARG A 106 -8.56 -12.17 -7.56
CA ARG A 106 -7.78 -11.06 -7.00
C ARG A 106 -6.89 -10.37 -8.04
N ILE A 107 -6.30 -11.11 -8.98
CA ILE A 107 -5.51 -10.53 -10.08
C ILE A 107 -6.41 -9.65 -10.95
N TYR A 108 -7.60 -10.16 -11.32
CA TYR A 108 -8.58 -9.42 -12.10
C TYR A 108 -9.06 -8.15 -11.37
N GLN A 109 -9.43 -8.25 -10.09
CA GLN A 109 -9.83 -7.12 -9.26
C GLN A 109 -8.74 -6.05 -9.21
N MET A 110 -7.50 -6.43 -8.90
CA MET A 110 -6.39 -5.50 -8.72
C MET A 110 -5.94 -4.87 -10.04
N ALA A 111 -6.11 -5.57 -11.17
CA ALA A 111 -5.91 -4.98 -12.49
C ALA A 111 -6.94 -3.86 -12.75
N LYS A 112 -8.22 -4.10 -12.47
CA LYS A 112 -9.25 -3.05 -12.57
C LYS A 112 -8.97 -1.90 -11.61
N LEU A 113 -8.58 -2.20 -10.37
CA LEU A 113 -8.22 -1.20 -9.37
C LEU A 113 -7.05 -0.32 -9.85
N MET A 114 -6.02 -0.91 -10.45
CA MET A 114 -4.85 -0.18 -10.96
C MET A 114 -5.25 0.88 -12.00
N LEU A 115 -6.11 0.51 -12.93
CA LEU A 115 -6.62 1.43 -13.95
C LEU A 115 -7.48 2.55 -13.35
N TRP A 116 -8.40 2.18 -12.47
CA TRP A 116 -9.33 3.11 -11.86
C TRP A 116 -8.67 4.08 -10.86
N THR A 117 -7.71 3.62 -10.06
CA THR A 117 -7.08 4.40 -8.97
C THR A 117 -6.49 5.72 -9.45
N SER A 118 -5.90 5.74 -10.64
CA SER A 118 -5.27 6.95 -11.21
C SER A 118 -6.28 8.08 -11.49
N GLY A 119 -7.55 7.75 -11.76
CA GLY A 119 -8.65 8.70 -12.00
C GLY A 119 -9.58 8.92 -10.80
N ALA A 120 -9.50 8.10 -9.77
CA ALA A 120 -10.50 8.00 -8.71
C ALA A 120 -10.40 9.05 -7.59
N GLY A 121 -9.52 10.05 -7.68
CA GLY A 121 -9.40 11.09 -6.64
C GLY A 121 -9.15 10.53 -5.24
N LEU A 122 -8.43 9.41 -5.11
CA LEU A 122 -8.17 8.65 -3.88
C LEU A 122 -9.36 7.89 -3.28
N TYR A 123 -10.44 7.69 -4.03
CA TYR A 123 -11.54 6.84 -3.56
C TYR A 123 -11.11 5.38 -3.34
N SER A 124 -9.95 4.98 -3.86
CA SER A 124 -9.30 3.69 -3.55
C SER A 124 -9.02 3.48 -2.05
N CYS A 125 -8.89 4.56 -1.25
CA CYS A 125 -8.71 4.44 0.20
C CYS A 125 -9.96 3.87 0.91
N PRO A 126 -11.18 4.45 0.81
CA PRO A 126 -12.37 3.81 1.36
C PRO A 126 -12.61 2.41 0.78
N ILE A 127 -12.28 2.16 -0.49
CA ILE A 127 -12.42 0.84 -1.11
C ILE A 127 -11.48 -0.19 -0.48
N ALA A 128 -10.24 0.17 -0.17
CA ALA A 128 -9.31 -0.72 0.53
C ALA A 128 -9.83 -1.14 1.93
N MET A 129 -10.39 -0.18 2.66
CA MET A 129 -10.99 -0.44 3.97
C MET A 129 -12.29 -1.25 3.85
N THR A 130 -13.08 -1.03 2.80
CA THR A 130 -14.30 -1.78 2.49
C THR A 130 -13.99 -3.25 2.17
N ASP A 131 -12.99 -3.48 1.33
CA ASP A 131 -12.48 -4.82 0.98
C ASP A 131 -11.98 -5.56 2.24
N GLY A 132 -11.15 -4.89 3.05
CA GLY A 132 -10.66 -5.46 4.30
C GLY A 132 -11.79 -5.76 5.30
N CYS A 133 -12.79 -4.87 5.41
CA CYS A 133 -13.97 -5.09 6.25
C CYS A 133 -14.77 -6.31 5.78
N ALA A 134 -15.01 -6.43 4.47
CA ALA A 134 -15.69 -7.59 3.89
C ALA A 134 -14.95 -8.89 4.22
N ARG A 135 -13.61 -8.91 4.11
CA ARG A 135 -12.81 -10.09 4.46
C ARG A 135 -12.92 -10.48 5.93
N VAL A 136 -12.83 -9.51 6.82
CA VAL A 136 -12.95 -9.80 8.27
C VAL A 136 -14.33 -10.34 8.63
N ILE A 137 -15.39 -9.77 8.04
CA ILE A 137 -16.76 -10.29 8.28
C ILE A 137 -16.91 -11.69 7.69
N GLU A 138 -16.37 -11.96 6.49
CA GLU A 138 -16.39 -13.28 5.87
C GLU A 138 -15.78 -14.35 6.80
N VAL A 139 -14.61 -14.04 7.40
CA VAL A 139 -13.84 -14.99 8.22
C VAL A 139 -14.32 -15.06 9.67
N SER A 140 -14.64 -13.92 10.27
CA SER A 140 -14.84 -13.79 11.72
C SER A 140 -16.19 -13.19 12.12
N GLY A 141 -17.00 -12.72 11.17
CA GLY A 141 -18.31 -12.12 11.42
C GLY A 141 -19.39 -13.14 11.78
N THR A 142 -20.41 -12.69 12.50
CA THR A 142 -21.62 -13.45 12.75
C THR A 142 -22.44 -13.65 11.48
N GLN A 143 -23.39 -14.56 11.48
CA GLN A 143 -24.30 -14.75 10.32
C GLN A 143 -25.08 -13.47 10.04
N GLU A 144 -25.55 -12.78 11.06
CA GLU A 144 -26.24 -11.49 10.94
C GLU A 144 -25.36 -10.44 10.23
N MET A 145 -24.08 -10.30 10.63
CA MET A 145 -23.16 -9.40 9.95
C MET A 145 -22.94 -9.78 8.48
N LYS A 146 -22.92 -11.07 8.17
CA LYS A 146 -22.81 -11.57 6.80
C LYS A 146 -24.04 -11.21 5.98
N ASP A 147 -25.22 -11.39 6.53
CA ASP A 147 -26.48 -11.13 5.82
C ASP A 147 -26.75 -9.62 5.64
N GLN A 148 -26.45 -8.80 6.65
CA GLN A 148 -26.80 -7.40 6.67
C GLN A 148 -25.70 -6.45 6.15
N VAL A 149 -24.42 -6.78 6.37
CA VAL A 149 -23.30 -5.89 6.07
C VAL A 149 -22.43 -6.42 4.94
N TYR A 150 -21.96 -7.68 5.01
CA TYR A 150 -21.07 -8.25 4.00
C TYR A 150 -21.70 -8.26 2.60
N THR A 151 -22.97 -8.65 2.47
CA THR A 151 -23.71 -8.65 1.21
C THR A 151 -23.77 -7.26 0.57
N ARG A 152 -23.81 -6.21 1.40
CA ARG A 152 -23.83 -4.82 0.95
C ARG A 152 -22.43 -4.29 0.62
N LEU A 153 -21.40 -4.65 1.39
CA LEU A 153 -20.00 -4.29 1.08
C LEU A 153 -19.52 -4.88 -0.25
N THR A 154 -20.08 -6.02 -0.66
CA THR A 154 -19.73 -6.74 -1.89
C THR A 154 -20.77 -6.59 -3.00
N SER A 155 -21.71 -5.67 -2.87
CA SER A 155 -22.76 -5.42 -3.86
C SER A 155 -22.24 -4.68 -5.09
N ARG A 156 -22.78 -5.01 -6.28
CA ARG A 156 -22.58 -4.24 -7.51
C ARG A 156 -23.66 -3.17 -7.73
N ASP A 157 -24.75 -3.20 -6.97
CA ASP A 157 -25.80 -2.19 -7.06
C ASP A 157 -25.39 -0.95 -6.27
N PRO A 158 -25.21 0.23 -6.92
CA PRO A 158 -24.85 1.48 -6.24
C PRO A 158 -25.83 1.92 -5.15
N LYS A 159 -27.08 1.48 -5.22
CA LYS A 159 -28.12 1.80 -4.21
C LYS A 159 -27.99 0.93 -2.96
N VAL A 160 -27.38 -0.24 -3.09
CA VAL A 160 -27.18 -1.22 -2.00
C VAL A 160 -25.78 -1.14 -1.42
N PHE A 161 -24.78 -0.82 -2.27
CA PHE A 161 -23.38 -0.80 -1.91
C PHE A 161 -23.06 0.17 -0.77
N ILE A 162 -22.37 -0.31 0.24
CA ILE A 162 -21.89 0.46 1.38
C ILE A 162 -20.37 0.43 1.46
N THR A 163 -19.79 1.44 2.09
CA THR A 163 -18.35 1.55 2.33
C THR A 163 -18.02 1.46 3.81
N SER A 164 -16.79 1.06 4.12
CA SER A 164 -16.27 0.98 5.48
C SER A 164 -15.13 1.95 5.73
N GLY A 165 -15.15 2.58 6.91
CA GLY A 165 -13.97 3.19 7.51
C GLY A 165 -13.15 2.15 8.29
N GLN A 166 -11.93 2.58 8.71
CA GLN A 166 -11.05 1.82 9.60
C GLN A 166 -10.43 2.82 10.59
N TRP A 167 -11.03 2.94 11.77
CA TRP A 167 -10.67 4.00 12.73
C TRP A 167 -9.85 3.44 13.90
N MET A 168 -8.54 3.32 13.68
CA MET A 168 -7.62 2.72 14.65
C MET A 168 -6.83 3.76 15.43
N THR A 169 -6.25 4.74 14.72
CA THR A 169 -5.29 5.69 15.28
C THR A 169 -5.93 6.61 16.32
N GLU A 170 -5.24 6.78 17.44
CA GLU A 170 -5.58 7.70 18.53
C GLU A 170 -4.42 8.67 18.81
N ARG A 171 -4.60 9.62 19.76
CA ARG A 171 -3.57 10.58 20.13
C ARG A 171 -2.26 9.94 20.62
N PRO A 172 -2.28 8.84 21.41
CA PRO A 172 -1.05 8.17 21.83
C PRO A 172 -0.25 7.54 20.68
N GLY A 173 -0.88 7.35 19.49
CA GLY A 173 -0.24 6.84 18.28
C GLY A 173 -1.04 5.79 17.53
N GLY A 174 -0.63 5.53 16.28
CA GLY A 174 -1.23 4.50 15.42
C GLY A 174 -0.37 3.25 15.29
N SER A 175 0.95 3.37 15.44
CA SER A 175 1.88 2.23 15.33
C SER A 175 1.86 1.32 16.56
N ASP A 176 1.65 1.90 17.75
CA ASP A 176 1.50 1.17 19.00
C ASP A 176 0.03 1.17 19.44
N VAL A 177 -0.77 0.27 18.84
CA VAL A 177 -2.19 0.12 19.17
C VAL A 177 -2.42 -0.39 20.61
N GLY A 178 -1.39 -0.94 21.25
CA GLY A 178 -1.47 -1.36 22.66
C GLY A 178 -1.80 -0.22 23.62
N ARG A 179 -1.59 1.03 23.19
CA ARG A 179 -1.90 2.26 23.95
C ARG A 179 -3.27 2.85 23.64
N THR A 180 -4.14 2.13 22.92
CA THR A 180 -5.53 2.55 22.65
C THR A 180 -6.27 2.88 23.94
N GLU A 181 -6.87 4.08 23.99
CA GLU A 181 -7.63 4.62 25.13
C GLU A 181 -9.15 4.45 24.96
N THR A 182 -9.63 4.32 23.71
CA THR A 182 -11.06 4.06 23.43
C THR A 182 -11.53 2.80 24.15
N GLN A 183 -12.66 2.89 24.83
CA GLN A 183 -13.23 1.85 25.67
C GLN A 183 -14.52 1.29 25.06
N ALA A 184 -14.77 0.03 25.30
CA ALA A 184 -15.99 -0.68 24.93
C ALA A 184 -16.63 -1.26 26.22
N VAL A 185 -17.84 -0.83 26.51
CA VAL A 185 -18.64 -1.28 27.65
C VAL A 185 -19.90 -1.96 27.13
N TRP A 186 -20.21 -3.14 27.66
CA TRP A 186 -21.45 -3.83 27.31
C TRP A 186 -22.66 -3.06 27.85
N ASN A 187 -23.66 -2.87 27.01
CA ASN A 187 -24.93 -2.23 27.37
C ASN A 187 -26.04 -3.28 27.35
N GLU A 188 -26.55 -3.60 28.53
CA GLU A 188 -27.59 -4.63 28.69
C GLU A 188 -28.93 -4.26 28.06
N ASP A 189 -29.29 -2.97 28.07
CA ASP A 189 -30.56 -2.50 27.51
C ASP A 189 -30.58 -2.59 25.98
N LEU A 190 -29.44 -2.27 25.35
CA LEU A 190 -29.27 -2.30 23.91
C LEU A 190 -28.80 -3.66 23.37
N LYS A 191 -28.41 -4.61 24.26
CA LYS A 191 -27.75 -5.88 23.88
C LYS A 191 -26.60 -5.68 22.88
N SER A 192 -25.81 -4.64 23.11
CA SER A 192 -24.73 -4.20 22.22
C SER A 192 -23.61 -3.51 23.00
N TRP A 193 -22.51 -3.21 22.32
CA TRP A 193 -21.38 -2.51 22.92
C TRP A 193 -21.52 -0.99 22.74
N SER A 194 -21.28 -0.24 23.81
CA SER A 194 -21.16 1.22 23.81
C SER A 194 -19.68 1.59 23.73
N ILE A 195 -19.28 2.27 22.67
CA ILE A 195 -17.91 2.66 22.41
C ILE A 195 -17.72 4.15 22.72
N SER A 196 -16.74 4.47 23.56
CA SER A 196 -16.41 5.86 23.92
C SER A 196 -14.91 6.09 23.87
N GLY A 197 -14.49 7.22 23.28
CA GLY A 197 -13.08 7.58 23.14
C GLY A 197 -12.84 8.62 22.05
N PHE A 198 -11.57 8.79 21.64
CA PHE A 198 -11.19 9.81 20.67
C PHE A 198 -10.28 9.23 19.57
N LYS A 199 -10.77 9.24 18.34
CA LYS A 199 -10.04 8.79 17.16
C LYS A 199 -9.38 9.97 16.45
N TRP A 200 -8.11 9.80 16.01
CA TRP A 200 -7.27 10.91 15.56
C TRP A 200 -7.16 11.09 14.05
N PHE A 201 -7.04 10.01 13.29
CA PHE A 201 -7.01 9.98 11.83
C PHE A 201 -8.09 9.03 11.32
N SER A 202 -9.33 9.53 11.23
CA SER A 202 -10.48 8.73 10.80
C SER A 202 -10.80 9.04 9.35
N SER A 203 -10.13 8.32 8.43
CA SER A 203 -10.38 8.45 6.99
C SER A 203 -11.69 7.78 6.60
N ALA A 204 -12.24 8.19 5.44
CA ALA A 204 -13.60 7.86 5.02
C ALA A 204 -14.63 8.15 6.12
N THR A 205 -14.60 9.38 6.65
CA THR A 205 -15.54 9.84 7.67
C THR A 205 -16.99 9.79 7.18
N ASP A 206 -17.20 9.78 5.86
CA ASP A 206 -18.46 9.62 5.15
C ASP A 206 -18.89 8.17 4.92
N ALA A 207 -18.10 7.18 5.36
CA ALA A 207 -18.42 5.76 5.20
C ALA A 207 -19.73 5.40 5.93
N ASP A 208 -20.37 4.32 5.48
CA ASP A 208 -21.62 3.81 6.04
C ASP A 208 -21.39 3.03 7.34
N VAL A 209 -20.31 2.24 7.37
CA VAL A 209 -19.87 1.46 8.55
C VAL A 209 -18.41 1.73 8.86
N THR A 210 -17.93 1.30 10.01
CA THR A 210 -16.51 1.36 10.36
C THR A 210 -16.08 0.16 11.20
N MET A 211 -14.85 -0.30 10.97
CA MET A 211 -14.12 -1.19 11.87
C MET A 211 -13.25 -0.37 12.82
N LEU A 212 -13.26 -0.70 14.11
CA LEU A 212 -12.43 -0.02 15.10
C LEU A 212 -11.96 -0.95 16.21
N LEU A 213 -10.82 -0.63 16.82
CA LEU A 213 -10.34 -1.27 18.03
C LEU A 213 -10.76 -0.46 19.24
N ALA A 214 -11.18 -1.16 20.29
CA ALA A 214 -11.44 -0.57 21.60
C ALA A 214 -11.00 -1.53 22.71
N ARG A 215 -10.66 -0.96 23.87
CA ARG A 215 -10.33 -1.70 25.09
C ARG A 215 -11.61 -2.20 25.71
N THR A 216 -11.73 -3.51 25.79
CA THR A 216 -12.95 -4.18 26.21
C THR A 216 -13.02 -4.27 27.72
N HIS A 217 -14.10 -3.76 28.31
CA HIS A 217 -14.46 -4.08 29.68
C HIS A 217 -15.04 -5.49 29.75
N ASP A 218 -14.58 -6.28 30.70
CA ASP A 218 -15.17 -7.59 30.97
C ASP A 218 -16.59 -7.40 31.49
N PRO A 219 -17.63 -7.96 30.84
CA PRO A 219 -19.01 -7.71 31.25
C PRO A 219 -19.37 -8.20 32.66
N ALA A 220 -18.66 -9.22 33.12
CA ALA A 220 -18.94 -9.80 34.44
C ALA A 220 -18.24 -9.07 35.60
N SER A 221 -16.99 -8.60 35.36
CA SER A 221 -16.15 -7.99 36.40
C SER A 221 -15.95 -6.49 36.24
N GLY A 222 -16.27 -5.92 35.08
CA GLY A 222 -15.94 -4.54 34.71
C GLY A 222 -14.45 -4.25 34.54
N SER A 223 -13.60 -5.27 34.67
CA SER A 223 -12.14 -5.09 34.57
C SER A 223 -11.66 -4.92 33.15
N MET A 224 -10.51 -4.25 32.97
CA MET A 224 -9.84 -4.05 31.68
C MET A 224 -8.47 -4.71 31.68
N ARG A 225 -8.06 -5.20 30.50
CA ARG A 225 -6.70 -5.71 30.28
C ARG A 225 -5.83 -4.65 29.62
N GLU A 226 -4.59 -4.54 30.07
CA GLU A 226 -3.60 -3.63 29.49
C GLU A 226 -2.99 -4.17 28.18
N GLY A 227 -2.39 -3.24 27.41
CA GLY A 227 -1.69 -3.54 26.15
C GLY A 227 -2.62 -4.05 25.05
N SER A 228 -2.05 -4.65 24.03
CA SER A 228 -2.76 -5.17 22.85
C SER A 228 -3.71 -6.34 23.17
N LYS A 229 -3.43 -7.07 24.26
CA LYS A 229 -4.24 -8.19 24.73
C LYS A 229 -5.57 -7.74 25.39
N GLY A 230 -5.77 -6.45 25.61
CA GLY A 230 -7.03 -5.88 26.09
C GLY A 230 -7.97 -5.42 24.99
N LEU A 231 -7.55 -5.50 23.72
CA LEU A 231 -8.29 -4.96 22.59
C LEU A 231 -9.16 -6.01 21.91
N SER A 232 -10.41 -5.62 21.59
CA SER A 232 -11.29 -6.35 20.68
C SER A 232 -11.60 -5.50 19.45
N LEU A 233 -12.08 -6.15 18.39
CA LEU A 233 -12.50 -5.52 17.15
C LEU A 233 -14.01 -5.34 17.15
N TYR A 234 -14.46 -4.17 16.71
CA TYR A 234 -15.86 -3.80 16.66
C TYR A 234 -16.24 -3.29 15.27
N LEU A 235 -17.46 -3.62 14.87
CA LEU A 235 -18.15 -3.09 13.68
C LEU A 235 -19.26 -2.16 14.17
N ALA A 236 -19.31 -0.95 13.62
CA ALA A 236 -20.36 0.01 13.94
C ALA A 236 -20.90 0.67 12.67
N ASN A 237 -22.21 0.93 12.64
CA ASN A 237 -22.80 1.85 11.68
C ASN A 237 -22.37 3.28 12.04
N VAL A 238 -21.94 4.06 11.06
CA VAL A 238 -21.58 5.47 11.30
C VAL A 238 -22.81 6.33 11.56
N ARG A 239 -23.96 5.93 11.01
CA ARG A 239 -25.27 6.55 11.22
C ARG A 239 -26.29 5.52 11.65
N ASP A 240 -27.27 5.98 12.41
CA ASP A 240 -28.46 5.19 12.78
C ASP A 240 -29.46 5.10 11.61
N GLU A 241 -30.57 4.41 11.82
CA GLU A 241 -31.63 4.20 10.83
C GLU A 241 -32.33 5.52 10.42
N GLN A 242 -32.25 6.56 11.24
CA GLN A 242 -32.77 7.89 10.96
C GLN A 242 -31.76 8.80 10.24
N GLY A 243 -30.57 8.26 9.92
CA GLY A 243 -29.48 8.99 9.26
C GLY A 243 -28.69 9.92 10.17
N LYS A 244 -28.93 9.90 11.49
CA LYS A 244 -28.20 10.66 12.49
C LYS A 244 -26.89 9.94 12.84
N LEU A 245 -25.83 10.71 13.14
CA LEU A 245 -24.54 10.15 13.59
C LEU A 245 -24.72 9.29 14.85
N ASN A 246 -24.25 8.05 14.79
CA ASN A 246 -24.34 7.07 15.85
C ASN A 246 -23.26 7.33 16.93
N GLY A 247 -23.56 8.24 17.85
CA GLY A 247 -22.62 8.61 18.93
C GLY A 247 -21.32 9.24 18.46
N VAL A 248 -21.23 9.71 17.24
CA VAL A 248 -20.04 10.33 16.65
C VAL A 248 -20.16 11.84 16.66
N ARG A 249 -19.12 12.54 17.11
CA ARG A 249 -18.97 13.98 16.98
C ARG A 249 -17.72 14.29 16.16
N ILE A 250 -17.86 15.08 15.10
CA ILE A 250 -16.75 15.46 14.23
C ILE A 250 -16.13 16.74 14.77
N HIS A 251 -14.91 16.66 15.33
CA HIS A 251 -14.22 17.84 15.87
C HIS A 251 -13.73 18.75 14.76
N ARG A 252 -13.02 18.18 13.78
CA ARG A 252 -12.56 18.91 12.58
C ARG A 252 -12.11 17.94 11.50
N LEU A 253 -12.09 18.41 10.26
CA LEU A 253 -11.36 17.76 9.19
C LEU A 253 -9.86 18.09 9.30
N LYS A 254 -9.00 17.12 8.95
CA LYS A 254 -7.54 17.31 8.91
C LYS A 254 -7.15 18.16 7.71
N ASP A 255 -6.38 19.23 7.93
CA ASP A 255 -5.66 19.89 6.85
C ASP A 255 -4.40 19.07 6.50
N LYS A 256 -4.38 18.51 5.31
CA LYS A 256 -3.40 17.51 4.88
C LYS A 256 -2.54 18.03 3.73
N VAL A 257 -1.28 17.59 3.65
CA VAL A 257 -0.38 17.90 2.53
C VAL A 257 -0.95 17.37 1.21
N GLY A 258 -1.46 16.15 1.22
CA GLY A 258 -2.11 15.47 0.08
C GLY A 258 -3.38 14.77 0.52
N THR A 259 -3.94 13.92 -0.35
CA THR A 259 -5.19 13.18 -0.11
C THR A 259 -6.36 14.09 0.28
N LYS A 260 -6.39 15.31 -0.28
CA LYS A 260 -7.30 16.37 0.19
C LYS A 260 -8.76 16.05 -0.08
N ALA A 261 -9.07 15.31 -1.14
CA ALA A 261 -10.43 14.89 -1.47
C ALA A 261 -11.02 13.86 -0.47
N LEU A 262 -10.15 13.08 0.18
CA LEU A 262 -10.53 12.07 1.16
C LEU A 262 -10.89 12.75 2.49
N PRO A 263 -12.13 12.66 2.99
CA PRO A 263 -12.48 13.18 4.31
C PRO A 263 -11.77 12.38 5.40
N THR A 264 -10.96 13.08 6.19
CA THR A 264 -10.22 12.53 7.32
C THR A 264 -10.43 13.43 8.52
N ALA A 265 -10.97 12.92 9.61
CA ALA A 265 -11.43 13.71 10.74
C ALA A 265 -10.80 13.29 12.08
N GLU A 266 -10.90 14.18 13.05
CA GLU A 266 -10.80 13.90 14.46
C GLU A 266 -12.21 13.63 14.99
N LEU A 267 -12.42 12.46 15.61
CA LEU A 267 -13.73 12.01 16.04
C LEU A 267 -13.75 11.73 17.54
N GLU A 268 -14.72 12.32 18.23
CA GLU A 268 -15.12 11.89 19.56
C GLU A 268 -16.23 10.84 19.40
N LEU A 269 -16.05 9.69 20.02
CA LEU A 269 -17.05 8.64 20.14
C LEU A 269 -17.67 8.75 21.54
N ASN A 270 -18.98 8.89 21.59
CA ASN A 270 -19.74 9.02 22.82
C ASN A 270 -20.91 8.03 22.80
N ASN A 271 -20.68 6.87 23.41
CA ASN A 271 -21.63 5.75 23.43
C ASN A 271 -22.05 5.30 22.01
N MET A 272 -21.08 5.24 21.08
CA MET A 272 -21.32 4.70 19.75
C MET A 272 -21.74 3.23 19.85
N VAL A 273 -22.91 2.88 19.33
CA VAL A 273 -23.44 1.53 19.34
C VAL A 273 -22.67 0.67 18.32
N ALA A 274 -22.14 -0.46 18.78
CA ALA A 274 -21.32 -1.34 17.97
C ALA A 274 -21.52 -2.83 18.30
N GLN A 275 -21.20 -3.68 17.35
CA GLN A 275 -21.17 -5.14 17.49
C GLN A 275 -19.72 -5.61 17.51
N GLN A 276 -19.40 -6.58 18.35
CA GLN A 276 -18.08 -7.18 18.39
C GLN A 276 -17.87 -8.15 17.24
N VAL A 277 -16.68 -8.13 16.64
CA VAL A 277 -16.29 -9.03 15.55
C VAL A 277 -15.27 -10.04 16.05
N GLY A 278 -15.61 -11.32 15.95
CA GLY A 278 -14.75 -12.41 16.42
C GLY A 278 -14.66 -12.49 17.94
N ALA A 279 -13.65 -13.17 18.46
CA ALA A 279 -13.51 -13.43 19.90
C ALA A 279 -12.97 -12.19 20.66
N ASN A 280 -13.38 -12.07 21.94
CA ASN A 280 -12.88 -11.09 22.90
C ASN A 280 -11.34 -11.12 22.98
N TYR A 281 -10.74 -9.94 23.15
CA TYR A 281 -9.29 -9.77 23.36
C TYR A 281 -8.41 -10.29 22.21
N ARG A 282 -8.99 -10.46 21.01
CA ARG A 282 -8.30 -10.87 19.79
C ARG A 282 -8.32 -9.78 18.70
N GLY A 283 -8.58 -8.53 19.08
CA GLY A 283 -8.75 -7.42 18.13
C GLY A 283 -7.59 -7.26 17.18
N VAL A 284 -6.35 -7.28 17.68
CA VAL A 284 -5.15 -7.14 16.84
C VAL A 284 -4.98 -8.32 15.86
N LYS A 285 -5.32 -9.55 16.30
CA LYS A 285 -5.30 -10.71 15.40
C LYS A 285 -6.40 -10.61 14.33
N ASN A 286 -7.61 -10.24 14.74
CA ASN A 286 -8.75 -10.15 13.82
C ASN A 286 -8.58 -9.04 12.77
N ILE A 287 -7.89 -7.93 13.13
CA ILE A 287 -7.62 -6.83 12.19
C ILE A 287 -6.47 -7.13 11.22
N SER A 288 -5.64 -8.14 11.47
CA SER A 288 -4.49 -8.45 10.62
C SER A 288 -4.87 -8.78 9.17
N ASP A 289 -6.05 -9.36 8.97
CA ASP A 289 -6.57 -9.66 7.63
C ASP A 289 -6.85 -8.39 6.83
N ILE A 290 -7.38 -7.35 7.49
CA ILE A 290 -7.52 -6.01 6.88
C ILE A 290 -6.15 -5.47 6.49
N LEU A 291 -5.18 -5.51 7.42
CA LEU A 291 -3.86 -4.93 7.19
C LEU A 291 -3.10 -5.59 6.03
N ASN A 292 -3.27 -6.89 5.81
CA ASN A 292 -2.67 -7.56 4.65
C ASN A 292 -3.28 -7.05 3.35
N ILE A 293 -4.61 -6.93 3.27
CA ILE A 293 -5.31 -6.41 2.10
C ILE A 293 -4.93 -4.96 1.85
N THR A 294 -5.02 -4.08 2.85
CA THR A 294 -4.74 -2.65 2.69
C THR A 294 -3.28 -2.38 2.32
N ARG A 295 -2.32 -3.19 2.78
CA ARG A 295 -0.91 -3.12 2.36
C ARG A 295 -0.73 -3.52 0.90
N VAL A 296 -1.44 -4.53 0.41
CA VAL A 296 -1.47 -4.88 -1.02
C VAL A 296 -2.08 -3.74 -1.84
N TYR A 297 -3.17 -3.12 -1.36
CA TYR A 297 -3.73 -1.91 -1.98
C TYR A 297 -2.75 -0.74 -2.03
N CYS A 298 -1.94 -0.53 -0.98
CA CYS A 298 -0.88 0.47 -1.00
C CYS A 298 0.17 0.17 -2.07
N GLY A 299 0.62 -1.09 -2.17
CA GLY A 299 1.54 -1.53 -3.21
C GLY A 299 0.98 -1.31 -4.61
N MET A 300 -0.30 -1.69 -4.82
CA MET A 300 -1.00 -1.50 -6.09
C MET A 300 -1.18 -0.01 -6.43
N GLY A 301 -1.60 0.82 -5.48
CA GLY A 301 -1.74 2.26 -5.67
C GLY A 301 -0.42 2.95 -6.02
N CYS A 302 0.69 2.51 -5.39
CA CYS A 302 2.03 2.99 -5.73
C CYS A 302 2.44 2.57 -7.15
N THR A 303 2.15 1.32 -7.54
CA THR A 303 2.42 0.82 -8.89
C THR A 303 1.60 1.56 -9.95
N ALA A 304 0.32 1.83 -9.68
CA ALA A 304 -0.55 2.63 -10.54
C ALA A 304 -0.04 4.08 -10.70
N ALA A 305 0.47 4.68 -9.62
CA ALA A 305 1.08 6.01 -9.69
C ALA A 305 2.36 6.00 -10.55
N MET A 306 3.23 5.00 -10.37
CA MET A 306 4.44 4.81 -11.21
C MET A 306 4.08 4.65 -12.69
N GLN A 307 3.07 3.83 -13.01
CA GLN A 307 2.54 3.66 -14.37
C GLN A 307 2.22 5.02 -14.99
N ARG A 308 1.42 5.81 -14.30
CA ARG A 308 0.98 7.12 -14.79
C ARG A 308 2.15 8.09 -15.00
N PHE A 309 3.09 8.13 -14.04
CA PHE A 309 4.28 8.98 -14.15
C PHE A 309 5.14 8.60 -15.36
N VAL A 310 5.37 7.31 -15.57
CA VAL A 310 6.18 6.82 -16.69
C VAL A 310 5.48 7.06 -18.02
N LEU A 311 4.20 6.72 -18.15
CA LEU A 311 3.46 6.93 -19.39
C LEU A 311 3.38 8.40 -19.75
N GLY A 312 3.05 9.27 -18.79
CA GLY A 312 3.00 10.71 -19.01
C GLY A 312 4.35 11.30 -19.44
N ALA A 313 5.44 10.91 -18.75
CA ALA A 313 6.78 11.40 -19.09
C ALA A 313 7.26 10.90 -20.47
N LYS A 314 6.92 9.66 -20.85
CA LYS A 314 7.21 9.11 -22.19
C LYS A 314 6.44 9.86 -23.28
N GLU A 315 5.16 10.14 -23.06
CA GLU A 315 4.34 10.92 -24.02
C GLU A 315 4.85 12.35 -24.17
N TYR A 316 5.19 13.00 -23.07
CA TYR A 316 5.80 14.33 -23.12
C TYR A 316 7.12 14.31 -23.90
N ALA A 317 7.98 13.32 -23.67
CA ALA A 317 9.27 13.21 -24.37
C ALA A 317 9.13 12.95 -25.88
N ARG A 318 8.02 12.34 -26.33
CA ARG A 318 7.73 12.14 -27.77
C ARG A 318 7.31 13.41 -28.48
N ARG A 319 6.83 14.43 -27.77
CA ARG A 319 6.23 15.65 -28.33
C ARG A 319 7.08 16.89 -28.08
N ARG A 320 7.82 16.94 -26.97
CA ARG A 320 8.61 18.10 -26.58
C ARG A 320 9.93 18.17 -27.36
N GLU A 321 10.12 19.25 -28.10
CA GLU A 321 11.38 19.60 -28.76
C GLU A 321 12.17 20.59 -27.91
N VAL A 322 13.46 20.34 -27.72
CA VAL A 322 14.44 21.23 -27.09
C VAL A 322 15.79 21.08 -27.79
N PHE A 323 16.52 22.18 -27.93
CA PHE A 323 17.82 22.20 -28.62
C PHE A 323 17.78 21.58 -30.04
N GLY A 324 16.65 21.77 -30.75
CA GLY A 324 16.46 21.26 -32.10
C GLY A 324 16.20 19.76 -32.22
N ASN A 325 15.86 19.08 -31.10
CA ASN A 325 15.57 17.65 -31.12
C ASN A 325 14.48 17.31 -30.09
N LEU A 326 13.75 16.22 -30.33
CA LEU A 326 12.78 15.71 -29.36
C LEU A 326 13.47 15.19 -28.10
N LEU A 327 12.85 15.37 -26.94
CA LEU A 327 13.37 14.88 -25.64
C LEU A 327 13.66 13.38 -25.66
N LYS A 328 12.84 12.57 -26.35
CA LYS A 328 13.06 11.11 -26.50
C LYS A 328 14.40 10.75 -27.16
N ASN A 329 15.05 11.69 -27.85
CA ASN A 329 16.34 11.50 -28.50
C ASN A 329 17.50 12.11 -27.69
N GLN A 330 17.23 12.74 -26.54
CA GLN A 330 18.26 13.31 -25.67
C GLN A 330 18.82 12.20 -24.76
N PRO A 331 20.11 11.84 -24.82
CA PRO A 331 20.64 10.65 -24.15
C PRO A 331 20.46 10.66 -22.63
N LEU A 332 20.68 11.80 -21.97
CA LEU A 332 20.55 11.91 -20.51
C LEU A 332 19.08 11.80 -20.08
N HIS A 333 18.17 12.47 -20.78
CA HIS A 333 16.74 12.37 -20.52
C HIS A 333 16.22 10.94 -20.72
N LEU A 334 16.68 10.29 -21.80
CA LEU A 334 16.34 8.89 -22.08
C LEU A 334 16.82 7.95 -20.98
N ALA A 335 18.01 8.18 -20.40
CA ALA A 335 18.53 7.38 -19.28
C ALA A 335 17.68 7.53 -18.03
N THR A 336 17.20 8.75 -17.73
CA THR A 336 16.26 9.00 -16.61
C THR A 336 14.94 8.26 -16.81
N LEU A 337 14.31 8.39 -17.99
CA LEU A 337 13.06 7.68 -18.29
C LEU A 337 13.23 6.16 -18.25
N ALA A 338 14.38 5.64 -18.70
CA ALA A 338 14.68 4.21 -18.63
C ALA A 338 14.80 3.71 -17.18
N SER A 339 15.34 4.52 -16.27
CA SER A 339 15.36 4.20 -14.83
C SER A 339 13.95 4.15 -14.23
N MET A 340 13.09 5.10 -14.59
CA MET A 340 11.69 5.12 -14.16
C MET A 340 10.93 3.89 -14.70
N GLU A 341 11.08 3.56 -15.97
CA GLU A 341 10.47 2.38 -16.60
C GLU A 341 10.91 1.08 -15.90
N LEU A 342 12.20 0.96 -15.59
CA LEU A 342 12.77 -0.21 -14.92
C LEU A 342 12.16 -0.41 -13.53
N GLN A 343 12.01 0.68 -12.77
CA GLN A 343 11.41 0.65 -11.44
C GLN A 343 9.91 0.28 -11.50
N TYR A 344 9.18 0.81 -12.49
CA TYR A 344 7.78 0.47 -12.70
C TYR A 344 7.60 -1.02 -13.05
N ARG A 345 8.43 -1.57 -13.96
CA ARG A 345 8.42 -2.99 -14.31
C ARG A 345 8.64 -3.89 -13.10
N ALA A 346 9.64 -3.57 -12.29
CA ALA A 346 9.95 -4.29 -11.06
C ALA A 346 8.78 -4.24 -10.07
N SER A 347 8.16 -3.05 -9.88
CA SER A 347 7.01 -2.86 -9.01
C SER A 347 5.79 -3.67 -9.48
N SER A 348 5.52 -3.68 -10.78
CA SER A 348 4.41 -4.46 -11.37
C SER A 348 4.58 -5.95 -11.12
N GLN A 349 5.78 -6.52 -11.37
CA GLN A 349 6.04 -7.93 -11.13
C GLN A 349 5.86 -8.31 -9.66
N PHE A 350 6.42 -7.53 -8.75
CA PHE A 350 6.34 -7.83 -7.32
C PHE A 350 4.93 -7.66 -6.76
N THR A 351 4.22 -6.60 -7.17
CA THR A 351 2.85 -6.35 -6.71
C THR A 351 1.92 -7.48 -7.16
N PHE A 352 1.91 -7.85 -8.44
CA PHE A 352 1.05 -8.90 -8.94
C PHE A 352 1.45 -10.30 -8.42
N PHE A 353 2.70 -10.53 -8.06
CA PHE A 353 3.11 -11.74 -7.36
C PHE A 353 2.42 -11.87 -5.99
N CYS A 354 2.41 -10.80 -5.19
CA CYS A 354 1.69 -10.79 -3.92
C CYS A 354 0.17 -10.92 -4.10
N VAL A 355 -0.39 -10.28 -5.12
CA VAL A 355 -1.81 -10.38 -5.47
C VAL A 355 -2.20 -11.80 -5.85
N ALA A 356 -1.36 -12.50 -6.62
CA ALA A 356 -1.60 -13.90 -6.99
C ALA A 356 -1.63 -14.83 -5.76
N MET A 357 -0.71 -14.63 -4.82
CA MET A 357 -0.74 -15.38 -3.54
C MET A 357 -2.00 -15.08 -2.73
N LEU A 358 -2.41 -13.81 -2.64
CA LEU A 358 -3.64 -13.42 -1.95
C LEU A 358 -4.86 -14.13 -2.59
N GLY A 359 -4.92 -14.17 -3.92
CA GLY A 359 -5.98 -14.88 -4.65
C GLY A 359 -6.05 -16.37 -4.32
N ARG A 360 -4.90 -17.06 -4.26
CA ARG A 360 -4.84 -18.48 -3.87
C ARG A 360 -5.27 -18.69 -2.42
N ILE A 361 -4.78 -17.88 -1.48
CA ILE A 361 -5.15 -17.96 -0.05
C ILE A 361 -6.66 -17.81 0.15
N GLU A 362 -7.31 -16.99 -0.63
CA GLU A 362 -8.74 -16.71 -0.46
C GLU A 362 -9.66 -17.67 -1.23
N SER A 363 -9.15 -18.35 -2.25
CA SER A 363 -9.97 -19.16 -3.18
C SER A 363 -9.70 -20.65 -3.10
N LEU A 364 -8.52 -21.06 -2.60
CA LEU A 364 -8.17 -22.47 -2.46
C LEU A 364 -8.35 -22.95 -1.02
N ASP A 365 -8.34 -24.26 -0.83
CA ASP A 365 -8.36 -24.85 0.49
C ASP A 365 -7.08 -24.49 1.25
N ASN A 366 -7.23 -23.84 2.40
CA ASN A 366 -6.12 -23.42 3.26
C ASN A 366 -5.31 -24.60 3.86
N ASN A 367 -5.78 -25.82 3.76
CA ASN A 367 -5.04 -27.03 4.16
C ASN A 367 -4.11 -27.56 3.07
N LEU A 368 -4.22 -27.07 1.82
CA LEU A 368 -3.26 -27.43 0.78
C LEU A 368 -1.86 -26.95 1.16
N PRO A 369 -0.80 -27.80 1.02
CA PRO A 369 0.58 -27.44 1.36
C PRO A 369 1.04 -26.14 0.69
N GLN A 370 0.68 -25.91 -0.58
CA GLN A 370 0.99 -24.68 -1.30
C GLN A 370 0.41 -23.43 -0.60
N VAL A 371 -0.78 -23.52 -0.04
CA VAL A 371 -1.42 -22.38 0.64
C VAL A 371 -0.91 -22.28 2.08
N LYS A 372 -1.01 -23.35 2.87
CA LYS A 372 -0.70 -23.37 4.29
C LYS A 372 0.77 -23.13 4.58
N ASP A 373 1.65 -23.88 3.90
CA ASP A 373 3.07 -23.94 4.25
C ASP A 373 3.92 -22.98 3.38
N HIS A 374 3.35 -22.41 2.33
CA HIS A 374 4.04 -21.49 1.43
C HIS A 374 3.35 -20.11 1.35
N ASP A 375 2.13 -20.02 0.80
CA ASP A 375 1.55 -18.73 0.44
C ASP A 375 1.20 -17.86 1.67
N ILE A 376 0.61 -18.45 2.72
CA ILE A 376 0.23 -17.70 3.93
C ILE A 376 1.46 -17.11 4.64
N PRO A 377 2.49 -17.89 5.02
CA PRO A 377 3.65 -17.34 5.71
C PRO A 377 4.48 -16.41 4.81
N LEU A 378 4.59 -16.71 3.51
CA LEU A 378 5.34 -15.88 2.59
C LEU A 378 4.63 -14.53 2.35
N LEU A 379 3.31 -14.50 2.16
CA LEU A 379 2.56 -13.26 2.00
C LEU A 379 2.64 -12.40 3.25
N ARG A 380 2.60 -13.02 4.45
CA ARG A 380 2.79 -12.29 5.73
C ARG A 380 4.15 -11.57 5.79
N LEU A 381 5.20 -12.18 5.24
CA LEU A 381 6.51 -11.56 5.14
C LEU A 381 6.57 -10.49 4.04
N LEU A 382 5.99 -10.77 2.87
CA LEU A 382 6.14 -9.91 1.68
C LEU A 382 5.23 -8.67 1.68
N THR A 383 4.07 -8.68 2.34
CA THR A 383 3.18 -7.51 2.34
C THR A 383 3.80 -6.24 2.96
N PRO A 384 4.49 -6.29 4.12
CA PRO A 384 5.20 -5.12 4.62
C PRO A 384 6.38 -4.71 3.72
N ILE A 385 7.11 -5.68 3.14
CA ILE A 385 8.22 -5.42 2.22
C ILE A 385 7.70 -4.70 0.97
N LEU A 386 6.67 -5.23 0.31
CA LEU A 386 6.05 -4.63 -0.87
C LEU A 386 5.62 -3.19 -0.59
N LYS A 387 4.90 -2.98 0.53
CA LYS A 387 4.35 -1.67 0.87
C LYS A 387 5.44 -0.61 1.06
N VAL A 388 6.47 -0.88 1.84
CA VAL A 388 7.50 0.12 2.10
C VAL A 388 8.35 0.41 0.88
N TRP A 389 8.69 -0.62 0.13
CA TRP A 389 9.52 -0.51 -1.05
C TRP A 389 8.80 0.25 -2.17
N SER A 390 7.58 -0.15 -2.53
CA SER A 390 6.79 0.52 -3.57
C SER A 390 6.48 1.97 -3.21
N ALA A 391 6.13 2.26 -1.94
CA ALA A 391 5.83 3.62 -1.49
C ALA A 391 7.02 4.58 -1.62
N LYS A 392 8.23 4.14 -1.25
CA LYS A 392 9.44 4.95 -1.38
C LYS A 392 9.80 5.22 -2.84
N HIS A 393 9.72 4.19 -3.68
CA HIS A 393 10.04 4.33 -5.10
C HIS A 393 8.99 5.14 -5.86
N ALA A 394 7.70 5.00 -5.55
CA ALA A 394 6.65 5.81 -6.17
C ALA A 394 6.81 7.30 -5.84
N PHE A 395 7.15 7.62 -4.58
CA PHE A 395 7.39 9.01 -4.18
C PHE A 395 8.65 9.57 -4.86
N ALA A 396 9.77 8.85 -4.89
CA ALA A 396 10.97 9.28 -5.61
C ALA A 396 10.69 9.47 -7.11
N MET A 397 9.99 8.53 -7.75
CA MET A 397 9.61 8.63 -9.16
C MET A 397 8.70 9.83 -9.44
N SER A 398 7.86 10.25 -8.50
CA SER A 398 7.01 11.43 -8.68
C SER A 398 7.82 12.70 -8.87
N GLN A 399 8.95 12.83 -8.17
CA GLN A 399 9.90 13.94 -8.34
C GLN A 399 10.53 13.91 -9.74
N GLU A 400 11.09 12.76 -10.14
CA GLU A 400 11.69 12.58 -11.47
C GLU A 400 10.66 12.87 -12.59
N ALA A 401 9.40 12.47 -12.41
CA ALA A 401 8.34 12.76 -13.36
C ALA A 401 8.09 14.26 -13.49
N MET A 402 8.01 15.00 -12.37
CA MET A 402 7.84 16.46 -12.41
C MET A 402 9.02 17.14 -13.11
N GLU A 403 10.26 16.72 -12.82
CA GLU A 403 11.46 17.23 -13.49
C GLU A 403 11.46 16.92 -15.00
N ALA A 404 10.98 15.73 -15.39
CA ALA A 404 10.89 15.35 -16.80
C ALA A 404 9.97 16.24 -17.64
N PHE A 405 8.98 16.89 -17.00
CA PHE A 405 8.10 17.88 -17.64
C PHE A 405 8.69 19.31 -17.61
N GLY A 406 9.83 19.53 -16.94
CA GLY A 406 10.41 20.86 -16.77
C GLY A 406 9.46 21.79 -16.00
N GLY A 407 9.39 23.07 -16.39
CA GLY A 407 8.53 24.06 -15.71
C GLY A 407 7.05 23.65 -15.64
N GLN A 408 6.54 22.94 -16.64
CA GLN A 408 5.17 22.43 -16.63
C GLN A 408 4.92 21.41 -15.50
N GLY A 409 5.92 20.62 -15.12
CA GLY A 409 5.80 19.70 -14.01
C GLY A 409 5.51 20.37 -12.65
N TYR A 410 5.82 21.66 -12.52
CA TYR A 410 5.59 22.44 -11.29
C TYR A 410 4.23 23.16 -11.26
N MET A 411 3.49 23.13 -12.38
CA MET A 411 2.19 23.78 -12.47
C MET A 411 1.08 22.88 -11.93
N GLU A 412 0.20 23.43 -11.08
CA GLU A 412 -0.90 22.66 -10.45
C GLU A 412 -1.88 22.07 -11.47
N GLU A 413 -2.10 22.76 -12.60
CA GLU A 413 -3.03 22.35 -13.67
C GLU A 413 -2.65 21.00 -14.30
N THR A 414 -1.38 20.62 -14.26
CA THR A 414 -0.93 19.31 -14.77
C THR A 414 -1.38 18.14 -13.89
N GLY A 415 -1.73 18.42 -12.63
CA GLY A 415 -2.07 17.44 -11.63
C GLY A 415 -0.88 16.61 -11.11
N LEU A 416 0.34 16.85 -11.60
CA LEU A 416 1.55 16.12 -11.14
C LEU A 416 1.90 16.47 -9.69
N GLY A 417 1.83 17.76 -9.32
CA GLY A 417 2.04 18.21 -7.94
C GLY A 417 1.04 17.58 -6.97
N ARG A 418 -0.24 17.47 -7.35
CA ARG A 418 -1.26 16.77 -6.56
C ARG A 418 -0.91 15.29 -6.43
N ALA A 419 -0.60 14.60 -7.53
CA ALA A 419 -0.24 13.18 -7.52
C ALA A 419 0.99 12.90 -6.63
N MET A 420 2.01 13.76 -6.64
CA MET A 420 3.17 13.68 -5.75
C MET A 420 2.76 13.80 -4.27
N ARG A 421 1.93 14.80 -3.93
CA ARG A 421 1.44 14.97 -2.56
C ARG A 421 0.58 13.80 -2.10
N ASP A 422 -0.21 13.23 -2.98
CA ASP A 422 -1.08 12.09 -2.69
C ASP A 422 -0.27 10.80 -2.49
N VAL A 423 0.72 10.54 -3.33
CA VAL A 423 1.53 9.32 -3.22
C VAL A 423 2.40 9.32 -1.96
N LEU A 424 2.78 10.49 -1.45
CA LEU A 424 3.60 10.64 -0.24
C LEU A 424 2.98 9.91 0.96
N VAL A 425 1.65 9.95 1.11
CA VAL A 425 0.97 9.33 2.25
C VAL A 425 1.23 7.83 2.36
N ASN A 426 1.51 7.15 1.24
CA ASN A 426 1.84 5.72 1.25
C ASN A 426 3.12 5.39 2.03
N THR A 427 4.00 6.36 2.28
CA THR A 427 5.17 6.17 3.15
C THR A 427 4.81 6.24 4.65
N ILE A 428 3.59 6.67 4.98
CA ILE A 428 3.13 7.02 6.34
C ILE A 428 2.06 6.06 6.84
N TRP A 429 0.90 6.00 6.14
CA TRP A 429 -0.21 5.16 6.58
C TRP A 429 0.09 3.65 6.45
N GLU A 430 -0.72 2.80 7.09
CA GLU A 430 -0.52 1.33 7.13
C GLU A 430 0.85 0.89 7.69
N GLY A 431 1.49 1.79 8.44
CA GLY A 431 2.81 1.65 9.01
C GLY A 431 3.88 2.42 8.22
N THR A 432 4.67 3.23 8.94
CA THR A 432 5.80 3.94 8.34
C THR A 432 6.89 2.97 7.89
N THR A 433 7.82 3.43 7.05
CA THR A 433 8.92 2.61 6.54
C THR A 433 9.68 1.88 7.67
N ASN A 434 10.05 2.59 8.73
CA ASN A 434 10.81 1.98 9.83
C ASN A 434 9.96 0.96 10.61
N VAL A 435 8.70 1.30 10.91
CA VAL A 435 7.78 0.39 11.62
C VAL A 435 7.59 -0.92 10.86
N LEU A 436 7.40 -0.86 9.55
CA LEU A 436 7.23 -2.08 8.75
C LEU A 436 8.54 -2.84 8.51
N SER A 437 9.68 -2.15 8.48
CA SER A 437 10.98 -2.84 8.44
C SER A 437 11.24 -3.61 9.74
N LEU A 438 10.83 -3.07 10.89
CA LEU A 438 10.85 -3.81 12.15
C LEU A 438 9.80 -4.94 12.19
N ASP A 439 8.65 -4.77 11.52
CA ASP A 439 7.67 -5.86 11.35
C ASP A 439 8.24 -7.02 10.55
N VAL A 440 9.02 -6.76 9.49
CA VAL A 440 9.75 -7.79 8.73
C VAL A 440 10.71 -8.57 9.64
N LEU A 441 11.52 -7.88 10.45
CA LEU A 441 12.41 -8.55 11.41
C LEU A 441 11.64 -9.38 12.43
N ARG A 442 10.52 -8.86 12.92
CA ARG A 442 9.67 -9.59 13.86
C ARG A 442 9.13 -10.88 13.26
N VAL A 443 8.64 -10.86 12.02
CA VAL A 443 8.18 -12.07 11.32
C VAL A 443 9.29 -13.11 11.22
N MET A 444 10.49 -12.70 10.85
CA MET A 444 11.62 -13.61 10.76
C MET A 444 12.04 -14.18 12.13
N ALA A 445 12.00 -13.35 13.18
CA ALA A 445 12.34 -13.79 14.54
C ALA A 445 11.28 -14.71 15.15
N GLU A 446 9.98 -14.39 15.01
CA GLU A 446 8.86 -15.21 15.52
C GLU A 446 8.80 -16.60 14.87
N THR A 447 9.32 -16.74 13.65
CA THR A 447 9.41 -18.01 12.92
C THR A 447 10.77 -18.73 13.09
N GLY A 448 11.64 -18.23 13.97
CA GLY A 448 12.97 -18.82 14.16
C GLY A 448 13.87 -18.79 12.91
N GLY A 449 13.55 -17.93 11.94
CA GLY A 449 14.24 -17.84 10.65
C GLY A 449 13.54 -18.58 9.50
N ASP A 450 12.51 -19.39 9.77
CA ASP A 450 11.80 -20.17 8.73
C ASP A 450 11.21 -19.27 7.63
N ALA A 451 10.73 -18.07 7.98
CA ALA A 451 10.22 -17.12 6.99
C ALA A 451 11.31 -16.65 6.00
N LEU A 452 12.54 -16.44 6.48
CA LEU A 452 13.68 -16.09 5.62
C LEU A 452 14.09 -17.27 4.74
N GLU A 453 14.10 -18.48 5.29
CA GLU A 453 14.41 -19.68 4.52
C GLU A 453 13.36 -19.94 3.44
N LEU A 454 12.08 -19.74 3.76
CA LEU A 454 10.98 -19.81 2.79
C LEU A 454 11.14 -18.77 1.67
N PHE A 455 11.54 -17.54 2.02
CA PHE A 455 11.86 -16.50 1.04
C PHE A 455 13.01 -16.95 0.12
N ASN A 456 14.10 -17.44 0.69
CA ASN A 456 15.25 -17.95 -0.06
C ASN A 456 14.85 -19.09 -1.01
N LYS A 457 14.10 -20.07 -0.51
CA LYS A 457 13.58 -21.20 -1.29
C LYS A 457 12.71 -20.73 -2.45
N THR A 458 11.86 -19.73 -2.19
CA THR A 458 10.98 -19.15 -3.22
C THR A 458 11.79 -18.49 -4.32
N VAL A 459 12.75 -17.63 -3.99
CA VAL A 459 13.58 -16.95 -4.98
C VAL A 459 14.42 -17.97 -5.77
N ARG A 460 15.04 -18.96 -5.09
CA ARG A 460 15.75 -20.06 -5.77
C ARG A 460 14.84 -20.86 -6.70
N GLY A 461 13.61 -21.13 -6.29
CA GLY A 461 12.61 -21.79 -7.14
C GLY A 461 12.27 -20.99 -8.40
N ILE A 462 12.23 -19.66 -8.30
CA ILE A 462 12.01 -18.76 -9.43
C ILE A 462 13.19 -18.75 -10.40
N ILE A 463 14.43 -18.72 -9.90
CA ILE A 463 15.63 -18.65 -10.75
C ILE A 463 16.12 -20.02 -11.25
N ALA A 464 15.77 -21.11 -10.59
CA ALA A 464 16.25 -22.47 -10.94
C ALA A 464 15.95 -22.89 -12.40
N PRO A 465 14.79 -22.52 -13.02
CA PRO A 465 14.51 -22.80 -14.43
C PRO A 465 15.32 -21.95 -15.43
N LEU A 466 16.02 -20.90 -14.99
CA LEU A 466 16.76 -19.96 -15.84
C LEU A 466 18.11 -20.54 -16.26
N LYS A 467 18.09 -21.60 -17.09
CA LYS A 467 19.29 -22.36 -17.48
C LYS A 467 20.02 -21.80 -18.70
N ALA A 468 19.38 -20.92 -19.49
CA ALA A 468 20.00 -20.38 -20.69
C ALA A 468 21.19 -19.46 -20.33
N PRO A 469 22.28 -19.46 -21.13
CA PRO A 469 23.49 -18.69 -20.82
C PRO A 469 23.26 -17.19 -20.59
N GLU A 470 22.27 -16.62 -21.25
CA GLU A 470 21.89 -15.21 -21.09
C GLU A 470 21.44 -14.85 -19.68
N TRP A 471 20.96 -15.81 -18.88
CA TRP A 471 20.50 -15.61 -17.50
C TRP A 471 21.58 -15.90 -16.44
N ALA A 472 22.71 -16.53 -16.83
CA ALA A 472 23.71 -17.00 -15.88
C ALA A 472 24.23 -15.90 -14.96
N LYS A 473 24.51 -14.70 -15.51
CA LYS A 473 24.98 -13.53 -14.74
C LYS A 473 23.92 -13.05 -13.74
N SER A 474 22.67 -12.93 -14.18
CA SER A 474 21.57 -12.50 -13.32
C SER A 474 21.26 -13.51 -12.21
N ALA A 475 21.21 -14.80 -12.54
CA ALA A 475 20.98 -15.86 -11.56
C ALA A 475 22.10 -15.91 -10.50
N LYS A 476 23.35 -15.73 -10.91
CA LYS A 476 24.50 -15.66 -9.98
C LYS A 476 24.38 -14.46 -9.05
N SER A 477 24.12 -13.25 -9.59
CA SER A 477 23.94 -12.04 -8.78
C SER A 477 22.80 -12.19 -7.77
N LEU A 478 21.67 -12.78 -8.16
CA LEU A 478 20.54 -13.04 -7.26
C LEU A 478 20.88 -14.05 -6.16
N GLU A 479 21.65 -15.11 -6.46
CA GLU A 479 22.10 -16.05 -5.43
C GLU A 479 23.06 -15.38 -4.45
N GLU A 480 23.97 -14.54 -4.92
CA GLU A 480 24.88 -13.74 -4.07
C GLU A 480 24.09 -12.81 -3.16
N CYS A 481 23.00 -12.20 -3.65
CA CYS A 481 22.07 -11.39 -2.83
C CYS A 481 21.45 -12.23 -1.70
N LEU A 482 20.94 -13.42 -1.97
CA LEU A 482 20.37 -14.31 -0.95
C LEU A 482 21.39 -14.70 0.12
N VAL A 483 22.61 -15.00 -0.30
CA VAL A 483 23.71 -15.32 0.64
C VAL A 483 24.01 -14.13 1.55
N GLN A 484 24.08 -12.91 1.00
CA GLN A 484 24.36 -11.70 1.79
C GLN A 484 23.24 -11.40 2.78
N ILE A 485 21.97 -11.47 2.35
CA ILE A 485 20.79 -11.27 3.19
C ILE A 485 20.80 -12.25 4.37
N SER A 486 21.00 -13.55 4.07
CA SER A 486 21.00 -14.60 5.08
C SER A 486 22.18 -14.48 6.05
N SER A 487 23.37 -14.21 5.52
CA SER A 487 24.58 -14.03 6.34
C SER A 487 24.44 -12.84 7.30
N HIS A 488 23.88 -11.73 6.82
CA HIS A 488 23.63 -10.55 7.65
C HIS A 488 22.62 -10.84 8.77
N PHE A 489 21.48 -11.43 8.43
CA PHE A 489 20.46 -11.79 9.42
C PHE A 489 21.05 -12.75 10.47
N ASN A 490 21.68 -13.85 10.05
CA ASN A 490 22.22 -14.84 10.97
C ASN A 490 23.33 -14.28 11.88
N LYS A 491 24.14 -13.35 11.35
CA LYS A 491 25.19 -12.69 12.14
C LYS A 491 24.66 -11.86 13.29
N TYR A 492 23.51 -11.19 13.09
CA TYR A 492 22.97 -10.22 14.04
C TYR A 492 21.64 -10.64 14.70
N ALA A 493 21.15 -11.86 14.45
CA ALA A 493 19.90 -12.38 15.03
C ALA A 493 20.09 -12.92 16.47
N THR A 494 21.01 -12.37 17.25
CA THR A 494 21.23 -12.72 18.66
C THR A 494 20.71 -11.59 19.58
N LEU A 495 20.48 -11.91 20.85
CA LEU A 495 20.04 -10.91 21.83
C LEU A 495 21.05 -9.77 21.99
N GLU A 496 22.34 -10.09 21.93
CA GLU A 496 23.44 -9.11 22.11
C GLU A 496 23.57 -8.15 20.92
N THR A 497 23.25 -8.62 19.70
CA THR A 497 23.40 -7.84 18.47
C THR A 497 22.08 -7.33 17.89
N ARG A 498 20.98 -7.52 18.61
CA ARG A 498 19.63 -7.12 18.18
C ARG A 498 19.54 -5.66 17.76
N THR A 499 20.15 -4.74 18.49
CA THR A 499 20.17 -3.30 18.17
C THR A 499 20.78 -3.04 16.80
N LEU A 500 21.81 -3.79 16.42
CA LEU A 500 22.45 -3.68 15.09
C LEU A 500 21.57 -4.23 13.98
N LEU A 501 20.86 -5.32 14.27
CA LEU A 501 19.86 -5.86 13.32
C LEU A 501 18.71 -4.86 13.11
N GLU A 502 18.20 -4.26 14.17
CA GLU A 502 17.17 -3.22 14.11
C GLU A 502 17.65 -1.97 13.35
N ALA A 503 18.88 -1.52 13.56
CA ALA A 503 19.48 -0.41 12.82
C ALA A 503 19.58 -0.69 11.31
N SER A 504 19.84 -1.94 10.92
CA SER A 504 19.93 -2.38 9.51
C SER A 504 18.60 -2.83 8.90
N ALA A 505 17.50 -2.86 9.68
CA ALA A 505 16.19 -3.40 9.26
C ALA A 505 15.70 -2.85 7.93
N ARG A 506 15.87 -1.54 7.73
CA ARG A 506 15.45 -0.86 6.51
C ARG A 506 16.25 -1.32 5.29
N GLY A 507 17.57 -1.40 5.40
CA GLY A 507 18.46 -1.90 4.34
C GLY A 507 18.13 -3.34 3.97
N LEU A 508 17.93 -4.20 4.98
CA LEU A 508 17.55 -5.59 4.81
C LEU A 508 16.20 -5.75 4.09
N THR A 509 15.19 -4.96 4.50
CA THR A 509 13.86 -4.95 3.87
C THR A 509 13.93 -4.59 2.39
N PHE A 510 14.71 -3.56 2.04
CA PHE A 510 14.88 -3.13 0.65
C PHE A 510 15.71 -4.14 -0.15
N ALA A 511 16.72 -4.74 0.45
CA ALA A 511 17.51 -5.81 -0.17
C ALA A 511 16.63 -7.01 -0.56
N MET A 512 15.74 -7.45 0.34
CA MET A 512 14.79 -8.52 0.04
C MET A 512 13.84 -8.14 -1.10
N ALA A 513 13.33 -6.91 -1.11
CA ALA A 513 12.45 -6.43 -2.17
C ALA A 513 13.15 -6.39 -3.54
N ASP A 514 14.34 -5.82 -3.60
CA ASP A 514 15.13 -5.71 -4.84
C ASP A 514 15.48 -7.10 -5.38
N THR A 515 15.78 -8.06 -4.50
CA THR A 515 16.13 -9.44 -4.87
C THR A 515 14.94 -10.19 -5.47
N ILE A 516 13.78 -10.17 -4.80
CA ILE A 516 12.60 -10.87 -5.34
C ILE A 516 12.07 -10.20 -6.61
N ALA A 517 12.10 -8.86 -6.69
CA ALA A 517 11.73 -8.15 -7.91
C ALA A 517 12.63 -8.53 -9.09
N GLY A 518 13.94 -8.62 -8.88
CA GLY A 518 14.90 -9.07 -9.90
C GLY A 518 14.63 -10.50 -10.38
N ALA A 519 14.37 -11.42 -9.45
CA ALA A 519 14.01 -12.80 -9.79
C ALA A 519 12.75 -12.89 -10.63
N LEU A 520 11.69 -12.14 -10.23
CA LEU A 520 10.42 -12.10 -10.96
C LEU A 520 10.55 -11.46 -12.34
N MET A 521 11.40 -10.43 -12.49
CA MET A 521 11.70 -9.83 -13.80
C MET A 521 12.42 -10.83 -14.71
N CYS A 522 13.39 -11.60 -14.19
CA CYS A 522 14.06 -12.66 -14.95
C CYS A 522 13.07 -13.77 -15.36
N GLN A 523 12.20 -14.20 -14.46
CA GLN A 523 11.13 -15.16 -14.76
C GLN A 523 10.21 -14.68 -15.87
N HIS A 524 9.77 -13.41 -15.79
CA HIS A 524 8.92 -12.81 -16.80
C HIS A 524 9.62 -12.74 -18.16
N ALA A 525 10.85 -12.30 -18.19
CA ALA A 525 11.62 -12.20 -19.43
C ALA A 525 11.88 -13.59 -20.07
N ALA A 526 12.09 -14.64 -19.28
CA ALA A 526 12.21 -16.01 -19.78
C ALA A 526 10.88 -16.51 -20.37
N TRP A 527 9.75 -16.21 -19.73
CA TRP A 527 8.41 -16.51 -20.26
C TRP A 527 8.15 -15.75 -21.56
N SER A 528 8.43 -14.45 -21.62
CA SER A 528 8.29 -13.60 -22.80
C SER A 528 9.12 -14.12 -23.98
N ALA A 529 10.35 -14.55 -23.73
CA ALA A 529 11.22 -15.19 -24.73
C ALA A 529 10.66 -16.53 -25.22
N ALA A 530 10.04 -17.33 -24.35
CA ALA A 530 9.36 -18.56 -24.75
C ALA A 530 8.12 -18.28 -25.61
N LYS A 531 7.30 -17.31 -25.23
CA LYS A 531 6.14 -16.82 -26.01
C LYS A 531 6.55 -16.37 -27.41
N ALA A 532 7.63 -15.58 -27.52
CA ALA A 532 8.14 -15.10 -28.79
C ALA A 532 8.58 -16.24 -29.74
N ARG A 533 9.17 -17.32 -29.21
CA ARG A 533 9.56 -18.48 -30.03
C ARG A 533 8.37 -19.28 -30.59
N THR A 534 7.23 -19.23 -29.93
CA THR A 534 6.01 -19.93 -30.38
C THR A 534 5.12 -19.06 -31.28
N SER A 535 5.34 -17.77 -31.29
CA SER A 535 4.61 -16.81 -32.13
C SER A 535 5.26 -16.70 -33.49
N ALA A 536 4.76 -17.44 -34.47
CA ALA A 536 5.30 -17.46 -35.83
C ALA A 536 5.40 -16.04 -36.43
N SER A 537 6.62 -15.58 -36.73
CA SER A 537 6.97 -14.31 -37.40
C SER A 537 6.42 -13.00 -36.79
N ASN A 538 5.97 -12.97 -35.53
CA ASN A 538 5.46 -11.75 -34.93
C ASN A 538 6.62 -10.89 -34.37
N SER A 539 6.96 -9.82 -35.11
CA SER A 539 8.00 -8.85 -34.73
C SER A 539 7.73 -8.13 -33.39
N ILE A 540 6.46 -8.00 -33.00
CA ILE A 540 6.07 -7.37 -31.74
C ILE A 540 6.48 -8.26 -30.54
N ALA A 541 6.13 -9.54 -30.55
CA ALA A 541 6.50 -10.47 -29.47
C ALA A 541 8.01 -10.61 -29.30
N ALA A 542 8.76 -10.58 -30.42
CA ALA A 542 10.24 -10.58 -30.38
C ALA A 542 10.79 -9.29 -29.75
N THR A 543 10.18 -8.15 -30.07
CA THR A 543 10.56 -6.84 -29.51
C THR A 543 10.26 -6.80 -28.01
N GLU A 544 9.08 -7.25 -27.57
CA GLU A 544 8.68 -7.36 -26.15
C GLU A 544 9.66 -8.23 -25.39
N ALA A 545 9.97 -9.43 -25.89
CA ALA A 545 10.92 -10.35 -25.27
C ALA A 545 12.32 -9.75 -25.11
N ASN A 546 12.78 -8.98 -26.11
CA ASN A 546 14.07 -8.29 -26.03
C ASN A 546 14.05 -7.16 -24.99
N VAL A 547 12.97 -6.37 -24.91
CA VAL A 547 12.79 -5.32 -23.90
C VAL A 547 12.78 -5.92 -22.50
N ASP A 548 12.04 -7.00 -22.28
CA ASP A 548 11.98 -7.68 -20.99
C ASP A 548 13.35 -8.26 -20.57
N ARG A 549 14.07 -8.85 -21.51
CA ARG A 549 15.44 -9.34 -21.29
C ARG A 549 16.41 -8.22 -20.90
N ILE A 550 16.36 -7.08 -21.61
CA ILE A 550 17.19 -5.90 -21.29
C ILE A 550 16.84 -5.39 -19.90
N SER A 551 15.54 -5.30 -19.56
CA SER A 551 15.06 -4.79 -18.29
C SER A 551 15.53 -5.67 -17.12
N ALA A 552 15.35 -7.00 -17.23
CA ALA A 552 15.81 -7.95 -16.22
C ALA A 552 17.33 -7.93 -16.05
N GLY A 553 18.08 -7.88 -17.16
CA GLY A 553 19.54 -7.77 -17.13
C GLY A 553 20.03 -6.51 -16.43
N ARG A 554 19.46 -5.33 -16.77
CA ARG A 554 19.81 -4.05 -16.13
C ARG A 554 19.46 -4.02 -14.65
N TRP A 555 18.34 -4.63 -14.24
CA TRP A 555 17.96 -4.68 -12.84
C TRP A 555 18.96 -5.49 -12.01
N CYS A 556 19.40 -6.63 -12.52
CA CYS A 556 20.34 -7.50 -11.83
C CYS A 556 21.80 -7.04 -11.93
N GLU A 557 22.10 -6.07 -12.80
CA GLU A 557 23.48 -5.58 -12.97
C GLU A 557 23.98 -4.84 -11.72
N GLY A 558 24.96 -5.43 -11.04
CA GLY A 558 25.53 -4.88 -9.80
C GLY A 558 24.58 -4.90 -8.60
N LEU A 559 23.49 -5.69 -8.66
CA LEU A 559 22.52 -5.79 -7.58
C LEU A 559 23.16 -6.34 -6.30
N ASP A 560 24.02 -7.33 -6.39
CA ASP A 560 24.81 -7.89 -5.30
C ASP A 560 25.62 -6.81 -4.55
N ARG A 561 26.29 -5.91 -5.28
CA ARG A 561 27.05 -4.80 -4.70
C ARG A 561 26.14 -3.75 -4.06
N LYS A 562 25.00 -3.43 -4.70
CA LYS A 562 23.99 -2.54 -4.13
C LYS A 562 23.47 -3.07 -2.81
N ILE A 563 23.14 -4.36 -2.75
CA ILE A 563 22.63 -5.01 -1.54
C ILE A 563 23.69 -5.06 -0.43
N ALA A 564 24.93 -5.43 -0.76
CA ALA A 564 26.03 -5.37 0.19
C ALA A 564 26.14 -3.99 0.84
N PHE A 565 26.08 -2.92 0.05
CA PHE A 565 26.12 -1.55 0.56
C PHE A 565 24.89 -1.23 1.42
N GLN A 566 23.68 -1.55 0.97
CA GLN A 566 22.43 -1.28 1.71
C GLN A 566 22.41 -1.92 3.10
N ILE A 567 22.87 -3.18 3.20
CA ILE A 567 22.85 -3.94 4.43
C ILE A 567 23.97 -3.49 5.39
N THR A 568 25.18 -3.26 4.88
CA THR A 568 26.35 -2.94 5.71
C THR A 568 26.42 -1.47 6.12
N ALA A 569 25.75 -0.58 5.38
CA ALA A 569 25.85 0.86 5.59
C ALA A 569 25.41 1.33 7.00
N LEU A 570 24.56 0.55 7.70
CA LEU A 570 23.97 0.92 9.00
C LEU A 570 24.27 -0.09 10.12
N GLY A 571 24.97 -1.19 9.84
CA GLY A 571 25.08 -2.35 10.73
C GLY A 571 26.40 -2.50 11.47
N SER A 572 27.01 -1.43 11.99
CA SER A 572 28.13 -1.55 12.92
C SER A 572 27.83 -0.84 14.24
N GLU A 573 28.30 -1.42 15.34
CA GLU A 573 28.12 -0.87 16.70
C GLU A 573 28.63 0.57 16.79
N ASN A 574 29.77 0.85 16.19
CA ASN A 574 30.35 2.17 16.12
C ASN A 574 29.41 3.18 15.43
N LYS A 575 28.77 2.81 14.32
CA LYS A 575 27.85 3.71 13.60
C LYS A 575 26.61 4.09 14.40
N TYR A 576 26.05 3.17 15.16
CA TYR A 576 24.90 3.47 16.01
C TYR A 576 25.25 4.51 17.07
N GLU A 577 26.40 4.38 17.73
CA GLU A 577 26.87 5.36 18.72
C GLU A 577 27.32 6.68 18.06
N GLU A 578 27.96 6.61 16.89
CA GLU A 578 28.31 7.79 16.09
C GLU A 578 27.06 8.56 15.66
N ASP A 579 26.01 7.89 15.17
CA ASP A 579 24.73 8.52 14.79
C ASP A 579 24.08 9.20 15.99
N LYS A 580 24.06 8.54 17.14
CA LYS A 580 23.53 9.10 18.39
C LYS A 580 24.31 10.34 18.83
N GLN A 581 25.64 10.26 18.79
CA GLN A 581 26.50 11.38 19.14
C GLN A 581 26.38 12.53 18.16
N MET A 582 26.33 12.26 16.85
CA MET A 582 26.14 13.25 15.80
C MET A 582 24.80 13.99 15.94
N LEU A 583 23.73 13.29 16.26
CA LEU A 583 22.39 13.87 16.32
C LEU A 583 22.12 14.59 17.65
N PHE A 584 22.56 14.03 18.76
CA PHE A 584 22.15 14.49 20.10
C PHE A 584 23.30 14.93 21.00
N GLY A 585 24.55 14.53 20.72
CA GLY A 585 25.70 14.77 21.62
C GLY A 585 25.93 16.23 22.00
N LEU A 586 25.74 17.18 21.08
CA LEU A 586 25.83 18.61 21.36
C LEU A 586 24.63 19.14 22.15
N ALA A 587 23.43 18.63 21.90
CA ALA A 587 22.22 19.03 22.60
C ALA A 587 22.27 18.55 24.08
N ASP A 588 22.65 17.28 24.26
CA ASP A 588 22.79 16.69 25.61
C ASP A 588 23.87 17.38 26.42
N ALA A 589 25.03 17.70 25.84
CA ALA A 589 26.09 18.45 26.49
C ALA A 589 25.63 19.87 26.92
N ARG A 590 24.86 20.57 26.08
CA ARG A 590 24.30 21.90 26.42
C ARG A 590 23.25 21.81 27.52
N THR A 591 22.40 20.78 27.52
CA THR A 591 21.34 20.58 28.52
C THR A 591 21.96 20.29 29.91
N LEU A 592 23.05 19.52 29.97
CA LEU A 592 23.79 19.26 31.20
C LEU A 592 24.43 20.52 31.78
N HIS A 593 24.83 21.49 30.95
CA HIS A 593 25.40 22.77 31.38
C HIS A 593 24.36 23.83 31.80
N THR A 594 23.09 23.66 31.43
CA THR A 594 22.01 24.62 31.71
C THR A 594 21.06 24.18 32.81
N SER A 595 21.14 22.95 33.31
CA SER A 595 20.31 22.45 34.40
C SER A 595 20.97 22.79 35.75
N PRO A 596 20.32 23.54 36.68
CA PRO A 596 20.78 23.61 38.06
C PRO A 596 20.71 22.21 38.67
N ALA A 597 21.72 21.82 39.41
CA ALA A 597 21.80 20.53 40.08
C ALA A 597 20.56 20.26 40.92
N SER A 598 19.67 19.38 40.42
CA SER A 598 18.53 18.87 41.16
C SER A 598 18.42 17.36 41.01
N SER A 599 18.68 16.72 42.15
CA SER A 599 18.16 15.44 42.64
C SER A 599 17.84 14.32 41.62
N SER A 600 18.60 13.25 41.79
CA SER A 600 18.41 11.89 41.24
C SER A 600 16.96 11.40 41.31
N VAL A 601 16.36 11.15 40.12
CA VAL A 601 15.18 10.30 39.97
C VAL A 601 15.66 8.96 39.41
N PRO A 602 15.30 7.80 40.00
CA PRO A 602 15.74 6.50 39.49
C PRO A 602 15.08 6.22 38.15
N SER A 603 15.87 5.78 37.18
CA SER A 603 15.40 5.30 35.90
C SER A 603 14.53 4.05 36.07
N ALA A 604 13.22 4.18 35.84
CA ALA A 604 12.34 3.02 35.68
C ALA A 604 12.67 2.34 34.35
N GLY A 605 13.11 1.09 34.42
CA GLY A 605 13.43 0.27 33.26
C GLY A 605 12.21 0.07 32.37
N ILE A 606 12.32 0.50 31.12
CA ILE A 606 11.33 0.23 30.09
C ILE A 606 11.56 -1.19 29.58
N ASN A 607 10.78 -2.13 30.10
CA ASN A 607 10.62 -3.44 29.49
C ASN A 607 9.69 -3.33 28.28
N ALA A 608 10.23 -2.97 27.12
CA ALA A 608 9.53 -3.08 25.87
C ALA A 608 9.62 -4.52 25.37
N ARG A 609 8.53 -5.27 25.52
CA ARG A 609 8.31 -6.52 24.77
C ARG A 609 7.79 -6.15 23.39
N LEU A 610 8.55 -6.46 22.37
CA LEU A 610 8.10 -6.56 20.98
C LEU A 610 7.20 -7.76 20.80
#